data_abbb9fce24392e120bd831d88589e8dc
#
_entry.id   abbb9fce24392e120bd831d88589e8dc
#
_cell.length_a   1.000
_cell.length_b   1.000
_cell.length_c   1.000
_cell.angle_alpha   90.00
_cell.angle_beta   90.00
_cell.angle_gamma   90.00
#
_symmetry.space_group_name_H-M   'P 1'
#
loop_
_entity.id
_entity.type
_entity.pdbx_description
1 polymer ?
#
loop_
_entity_poly.entity_id
_entity_poly.type
_entity_poly.pdbx_seq_one_letter_code
_entity_poly.pdbx_strand_id
1 'polypeptide(L)'
;MTRRGVDLLARVAVGLVLLVVFFELADARRAFVRAVTTNDAPPGAPLRLPAADGAGLPPSPRVRVVLVDGAGPSTARAMPTWDALCARGLDLTIDTGFPTVSMPVQVALWSGRSQQATGVLFHATGKPLVPPLGVDAIPAQVPGSVVVAEAAAYIVQSLGFTETHPPATGKKLPEGWAGRWLGEAVAAFAGPSRLAFAHILKIDIAGHRHGRRSPQWGAATALADVELAWLVAVTPADARWFVLADHDHLPGGGHGGEERSLRLVRACIAGPGIAPGRGGPIHITDLARAIADSVDVRLPADASGRPLAAALAAPVTDDDVLPRLPRDRIALALFIVLVAAALTGWLTRGRLALQPWWFPIALVALVGRAQAPTLSTPMIYSPKGLIMAEAFGVGLAVLAVALTFACRTRWLRGLAGQLLVPAGITLAVALVTGALPLVLGEAVCPVVPRYTGWLSPLMLMTGTAAGVAGLVVLASAALPHSDPSAPSGTRRSGRAAP
;
A
#
# COMPACT_ATOMS: atom_id res chain seq x y z
N MET A 1 48.58 13.09 20.77
CA MET A 1 47.48 12.14 21.13
C MET A 1 48.05 10.71 21.09
N THR A 2 47.80 9.94 22.13
CA THR A 2 48.22 8.53 22.15
C THR A 2 47.33 7.72 21.18
N ARG A 3 47.86 6.64 20.62
CA ARG A 3 47.08 5.72 19.73
C ARG A 3 45.75 5.28 20.40
N ARG A 4 45.73 5.13 21.71
CA ARG A 4 44.53 4.82 22.52
C ARG A 4 43.47 5.95 22.50
N GLY A 5 43.92 7.20 22.56
CA GLY A 5 43.00 8.36 22.49
C GLY A 5 42.33 8.52 21.12
N VAL A 6 43.07 8.25 20.05
CA VAL A 6 42.53 8.26 18.67
C VAL A 6 41.47 7.17 18.49
N ASP A 7 41.73 5.96 19.00
CA ASP A 7 40.82 4.81 18.89
C ASP A 7 39.51 5.04 19.67
N LEU A 8 39.60 5.62 20.87
CA LEU A 8 38.42 5.99 21.64
C LEU A 8 37.57 7.05 20.93
N LEU A 9 38.22 8.10 20.43
CA LEU A 9 37.55 9.17 19.74
C LEU A 9 36.83 8.65 18.43
N ALA A 10 37.49 7.76 17.71
CA ALA A 10 36.93 7.15 16.52
C ALA A 10 35.68 6.30 16.84
N ARG A 11 35.72 5.52 17.94
CA ARG A 11 34.54 4.74 18.37
C ARG A 11 33.39 5.63 18.78
N VAL A 12 33.64 6.64 19.59
CA VAL A 12 32.61 7.60 20.01
C VAL A 12 31.99 8.28 18.77
N ALA A 13 32.83 8.77 17.86
CA ALA A 13 32.34 9.40 16.62
C ALA A 13 31.49 8.45 15.77
N VAL A 14 31.95 7.20 15.55
CA VAL A 14 31.18 6.20 14.79
C VAL A 14 29.87 5.86 15.50
N GLY A 15 29.88 5.67 16.82
CA GLY A 15 28.66 5.38 17.57
C GLY A 15 27.64 6.50 17.49
N LEU A 16 28.08 7.76 17.59
CA LEU A 16 27.22 8.93 17.46
C LEU A 16 26.65 9.05 16.04
N VAL A 17 27.46 8.86 14.99
CA VAL A 17 26.99 8.87 13.59
C VAL A 17 25.92 7.81 13.38
N LEU A 18 26.10 6.61 13.90
CA LEU A 18 25.10 5.54 13.78
C LEU A 18 23.79 5.86 14.51
N LEU A 19 23.85 6.54 15.66
CA LEU A 19 22.65 7.01 16.34
C LEU A 19 21.95 8.12 15.55
N VAL A 20 22.69 9.06 14.96
CA VAL A 20 22.10 10.07 14.07
C VAL A 20 21.40 9.38 12.89
N VAL A 21 22.04 8.42 12.24
CA VAL A 21 21.43 7.64 11.15
C VAL A 21 20.14 6.94 11.59
N PHE A 22 20.11 6.38 12.80
CA PHE A 22 18.89 5.79 13.35
C PHE A 22 17.73 6.80 13.46
N PHE A 23 17.99 7.98 14.02
CA PHE A 23 16.96 9.00 14.19
C PHE A 23 16.51 9.57 12.84
N GLU A 24 17.45 9.89 11.95
CA GLU A 24 17.12 10.40 10.59
C GLU A 24 16.30 9.43 9.77
N LEU A 25 16.63 8.12 9.77
CA LEU A 25 15.84 7.12 9.09
C LEU A 25 14.45 6.92 9.73
N ALA A 26 14.34 7.03 11.04
CA ALA A 26 13.07 6.96 11.73
C ALA A 26 12.18 8.16 11.36
N ASP A 27 12.76 9.36 11.23
CA ASP A 27 12.05 10.56 10.83
C ASP A 27 11.66 10.54 9.36
N ALA A 28 12.58 10.16 8.46
CA ALA A 28 12.31 9.99 7.05
C ALA A 28 11.17 8.97 6.81
N ARG A 29 11.18 7.84 7.55
CA ARG A 29 10.11 6.86 7.49
C ARG A 29 8.77 7.44 7.97
N ARG A 30 8.77 8.18 9.09
CA ARG A 30 7.55 8.84 9.59
C ARG A 30 6.98 9.84 8.57
N ALA A 31 7.85 10.64 7.96
CA ALA A 31 7.47 11.58 6.92
C ALA A 31 6.87 10.86 5.71
N PHE A 32 7.53 9.78 5.23
CA PHE A 32 7.04 8.94 4.14
C PHE A 32 5.67 8.33 4.44
N VAL A 33 5.51 7.67 5.60
CA VAL A 33 4.22 7.07 5.99
C VAL A 33 3.14 8.14 6.12
N ARG A 34 3.48 9.32 6.66
CA ARG A 34 2.55 10.44 6.75
C ARG A 34 2.12 10.91 5.36
N ALA A 35 3.04 11.17 4.44
CA ALA A 35 2.73 11.61 3.09
C ALA A 35 1.76 10.66 2.37
N VAL A 36 1.95 9.33 2.54
CA VAL A 36 1.05 8.33 1.97
C VAL A 36 -0.32 8.33 2.68
N THR A 37 -0.35 8.44 4.02
CA THR A 37 -1.59 8.22 4.80
C THR A 37 -2.43 9.48 5.00
N THR A 38 -1.93 10.67 4.68
CA THR A 38 -2.66 11.94 4.79
C THR A 38 -3.22 12.45 3.47
N ASN A 39 -2.94 11.78 2.36
CA ASN A 39 -3.30 12.24 1.02
C ASN A 39 -2.74 13.64 0.68
N ASP A 40 -1.62 13.99 1.30
CA ASP A 40 -0.90 15.27 1.04
C ASP A 40 0.05 15.16 -0.16
N ALA A 41 0.05 14.04 -0.86
CA ALA A 41 0.83 13.87 -2.08
C ALA A 41 0.31 14.85 -3.15
N PRO A 42 1.20 15.61 -3.82
CA PRO A 42 0.76 16.47 -4.90
C PRO A 42 0.13 15.62 -6.00
N PRO A 43 -0.92 16.14 -6.67
CA PRO A 43 -1.50 15.46 -7.82
C PRO A 43 -0.44 15.15 -8.87
N GLY A 44 -0.43 13.90 -9.34
CA GLY A 44 0.46 13.45 -10.40
C GLY A 44 -0.07 13.81 -11.79
N ALA A 45 0.70 13.48 -12.82
CA ALA A 45 0.23 13.62 -14.20
C ALA A 45 -0.97 12.70 -14.48
N PRO A 46 -1.90 13.10 -15.36
CA PRO A 46 -2.97 12.24 -15.82
C PRO A 46 -2.42 10.94 -16.42
N LEU A 47 -3.11 9.84 -16.15
CA LEU A 47 -2.77 8.54 -16.73
C LEU A 47 -2.98 8.58 -18.23
N ARG A 48 -1.99 8.13 -18.99
CA ARG A 48 -2.06 8.05 -20.46
C ARG A 48 -2.43 6.62 -20.85
N LEU A 49 -3.71 6.40 -21.13
CA LEU A 49 -4.20 5.12 -21.60
C LEU A 49 -4.02 4.99 -23.12
N PRO A 50 -3.95 3.74 -23.66
CA PRO A 50 -3.85 3.53 -25.10
C PRO A 50 -4.99 4.25 -25.84
N ALA A 51 -4.62 5.08 -26.84
CA ALA A 51 -5.59 5.81 -27.64
C ALA A 51 -6.35 4.84 -28.57
N ALA A 52 -7.66 5.03 -28.67
CA ALA A 52 -8.52 4.39 -29.65
C ALA A 52 -9.75 5.27 -29.87
N ASP A 53 -10.31 5.18 -31.06
CA ASP A 53 -11.58 5.84 -31.38
C ASP A 53 -12.75 4.99 -30.92
N GLY A 54 -13.83 5.64 -30.53
CA GLY A 54 -15.07 4.95 -30.17
C GLY A 54 -16.12 5.88 -29.59
N ALA A 55 -17.36 5.46 -29.69
CA ALA A 55 -18.51 6.17 -29.15
C ALA A 55 -18.62 5.92 -27.61
N GLY A 56 -19.07 6.93 -26.88
CA GLY A 56 -19.54 6.79 -25.51
C GLY A 56 -20.90 6.09 -25.44
N LEU A 57 -21.33 5.79 -24.23
CA LEU A 57 -22.66 5.23 -24.01
C LEU A 57 -23.73 6.33 -24.17
N PRO A 58 -24.90 6.03 -24.79
CA PRO A 58 -25.99 6.98 -24.80
C PRO A 58 -26.51 7.20 -23.36
N PRO A 59 -27.09 8.37 -23.06
CA PRO A 59 -27.72 8.63 -21.77
C PRO A 59 -28.79 7.61 -21.40
N SER A 60 -28.96 7.39 -20.09
CA SER A 60 -29.99 6.53 -19.50
C SER A 60 -30.87 7.33 -18.55
N PRO A 61 -32.18 7.07 -18.48
CA PRO A 61 -33.04 7.77 -17.52
C PRO A 61 -32.66 7.49 -16.07
N ARG A 62 -32.15 6.28 -15.79
CA ARG A 62 -31.72 5.85 -14.47
C ARG A 62 -30.39 5.08 -14.56
N VAL A 63 -29.48 5.39 -13.66
CA VAL A 63 -28.20 4.68 -13.49
C VAL A 63 -28.12 4.14 -12.07
N ARG A 64 -27.86 2.86 -11.93
CA ARG A 64 -27.72 2.15 -10.68
C ARG A 64 -26.33 1.54 -10.60
N VAL A 65 -25.57 1.98 -9.61
CA VAL A 65 -24.20 1.51 -9.40
C VAL A 65 -24.15 0.73 -8.11
N VAL A 66 -23.61 -0.48 -8.13
CA VAL A 66 -23.34 -1.28 -6.92
C VAL A 66 -21.87 -1.62 -6.91
N LEU A 67 -21.20 -1.23 -5.84
CA LEU A 67 -19.83 -1.62 -5.56
C LEU A 67 -19.86 -2.64 -4.42
N VAL A 68 -19.35 -3.84 -4.71
CA VAL A 68 -19.18 -4.92 -3.73
C VAL A 68 -17.71 -4.96 -3.34
N ASP A 69 -17.41 -4.33 -2.22
CA ASP A 69 -16.06 -4.09 -1.72
C ASP A 69 -15.32 -5.40 -1.46
N GLY A 70 -14.10 -5.50 -1.97
CA GLY A 70 -13.24 -6.67 -1.78
C GLY A 70 -13.63 -7.91 -2.60
N ALA A 71 -14.62 -7.83 -3.49
CA ALA A 71 -15.12 -8.97 -4.25
C ALA A 71 -14.29 -9.25 -5.51
N GLY A 72 -13.21 -9.99 -5.39
CA GLY A 72 -12.41 -10.42 -6.54
C GLY A 72 -13.19 -11.25 -7.58
N PRO A 73 -12.57 -11.52 -8.76
CA PRO A 73 -13.27 -12.14 -9.89
C PRO A 73 -13.92 -13.49 -9.59
N SER A 74 -13.27 -14.31 -8.75
CA SER A 74 -13.82 -15.62 -8.36
C SER A 74 -15.02 -15.48 -7.41
N THR A 75 -14.99 -14.50 -6.52
CA THR A 75 -16.08 -14.17 -5.59
C THR A 75 -17.27 -13.62 -6.36
N ALA A 76 -17.05 -12.69 -7.28
CA ALA A 76 -18.10 -12.14 -8.15
C ALA A 76 -18.78 -13.20 -9.00
N ARG A 77 -18.04 -14.21 -9.50
CA ARG A 77 -18.63 -15.35 -10.23
C ARG A 77 -19.41 -16.32 -9.35
N ALA A 78 -19.14 -16.35 -8.06
CA ALA A 78 -19.88 -17.15 -7.09
C ALA A 78 -21.17 -16.47 -6.61
N MET A 79 -21.50 -15.28 -7.14
CA MET A 79 -22.73 -14.52 -6.87
C MET A 79 -23.71 -14.68 -8.03
N PRO A 80 -24.75 -15.54 -7.91
CA PRO A 80 -25.67 -15.84 -9.02
C PRO A 80 -26.36 -14.61 -9.60
N THR A 81 -26.75 -13.63 -8.75
CA THR A 81 -27.38 -12.39 -9.19
C THR A 81 -26.45 -11.54 -10.05
N TRP A 82 -25.19 -11.41 -9.59
CA TRP A 82 -24.18 -10.69 -10.38
C TRP A 82 -23.91 -11.39 -11.70
N ASP A 83 -23.79 -12.72 -11.68
CA ASP A 83 -23.54 -13.50 -12.88
C ASP A 83 -24.70 -13.38 -13.91
N ALA A 84 -25.94 -13.39 -13.43
CA ALA A 84 -27.13 -13.18 -14.28
C ALA A 84 -27.18 -11.76 -14.88
N LEU A 85 -26.71 -10.73 -14.17
CA LEU A 85 -26.58 -9.38 -14.71
C LEU A 85 -25.53 -9.32 -15.83
N CYS A 86 -24.37 -9.93 -15.61
CA CYS A 86 -23.30 -10.02 -16.60
C CYS A 86 -23.73 -10.78 -17.85
N ALA A 87 -24.49 -11.87 -17.70
CA ALA A 87 -24.95 -12.70 -18.82
C ALA A 87 -25.87 -11.95 -19.80
N ARG A 88 -26.60 -10.94 -19.33
CA ARG A 88 -27.48 -10.11 -20.16
C ARG A 88 -26.91 -8.76 -20.57
N GLY A 89 -25.61 -8.52 -20.25
CA GLY A 89 -24.91 -7.28 -20.55
C GLY A 89 -23.43 -7.51 -20.86
N LEU A 90 -22.61 -6.52 -20.63
CA LEU A 90 -21.17 -6.60 -20.79
C LEU A 90 -20.53 -7.16 -19.51
N ASP A 91 -19.87 -8.31 -19.62
CA ASP A 91 -19.02 -8.91 -18.58
C ASP A 91 -17.58 -8.42 -18.78
N LEU A 92 -17.10 -7.57 -17.89
CA LEU A 92 -15.85 -6.85 -18.04
C LEU A 92 -14.82 -7.28 -17.00
N THR A 93 -13.56 -7.31 -17.43
CA THR A 93 -12.43 -7.24 -16.52
C THR A 93 -12.00 -5.77 -16.38
N ILE A 94 -11.91 -5.29 -15.17
CA ILE A 94 -11.47 -3.92 -14.85
C ILE A 94 -10.11 -3.98 -14.13
N ASP A 95 -9.16 -3.13 -14.57
CA ASP A 95 -7.99 -2.81 -13.79
C ASP A 95 -8.30 -1.58 -12.93
N THR A 96 -8.33 -1.75 -11.62
CA THR A 96 -8.68 -0.68 -10.68
C THR A 96 -7.54 0.29 -10.42
N GLY A 97 -6.36 0.05 -10.99
CA GLY A 97 -5.18 0.88 -10.79
C GLY A 97 -4.49 0.61 -9.45
N PHE A 98 -3.63 1.52 -9.06
CA PHE A 98 -2.87 1.46 -7.81
C PHE A 98 -2.92 2.82 -7.08
N PRO A 99 -3.05 2.81 -5.74
CA PRO A 99 -3.21 1.66 -4.83
C PRO A 99 -4.63 1.07 -4.87
N THR A 100 -4.73 -0.24 -4.59
CA THR A 100 -6.00 -0.98 -4.50
C THR A 100 -6.62 -0.82 -3.12
N VAL A 101 -7.00 0.40 -2.78
CA VAL A 101 -7.62 0.80 -1.51
C VAL A 101 -8.96 1.44 -1.83
N SER A 102 -10.00 1.12 -1.08
CA SER A 102 -11.40 1.46 -1.42
C SER A 102 -11.63 2.94 -1.72
N MET A 103 -11.16 3.88 -0.87
CA MET A 103 -11.35 5.32 -1.13
C MET A 103 -10.61 5.80 -2.39
N PRO A 104 -9.30 5.55 -2.59
CA PRO A 104 -8.60 5.89 -3.82
C PRO A 104 -9.26 5.36 -5.09
N VAL A 105 -9.70 4.10 -5.09
CA VAL A 105 -10.38 3.49 -6.25
C VAL A 105 -11.73 4.14 -6.49
N GLN A 106 -12.53 4.40 -5.45
CA GLN A 106 -13.82 5.07 -5.60
C GLN A 106 -13.66 6.54 -6.00
N VAL A 107 -12.62 7.23 -5.51
CA VAL A 107 -12.28 8.58 -5.98
C VAL A 107 -11.95 8.55 -7.48
N ALA A 108 -11.20 7.55 -7.96
CA ALA A 108 -10.92 7.41 -9.38
C ALA A 108 -12.19 7.12 -10.19
N LEU A 109 -13.08 6.27 -9.69
CA LEU A 109 -14.38 5.97 -10.32
C LEU A 109 -15.27 7.22 -10.46
N TRP A 110 -15.34 8.06 -9.43
CA TRP A 110 -16.28 9.18 -9.40
C TRP A 110 -15.70 10.48 -9.95
N SER A 111 -14.36 10.58 -10.09
CA SER A 111 -13.70 11.76 -10.70
C SER A 111 -13.24 11.53 -12.15
N GLY A 112 -13.09 10.27 -12.58
CA GLY A 112 -12.48 9.93 -13.86
C GLY A 112 -10.96 10.14 -13.91
N ARG A 113 -10.32 10.48 -12.76
CA ARG A 113 -8.88 10.66 -12.61
C ARG A 113 -8.27 9.44 -11.91
N SER A 114 -7.07 9.02 -12.31
CA SER A 114 -6.38 7.93 -11.60
C SER A 114 -6.01 8.35 -10.15
N GLN A 115 -5.74 7.38 -9.30
CA GLN A 115 -5.32 7.62 -7.91
C GLN A 115 -4.11 8.57 -7.84
N GLN A 116 -3.13 8.39 -8.75
CA GLN A 116 -1.95 9.24 -8.83
C GLN A 116 -2.31 10.67 -9.24
N ALA A 117 -3.22 10.83 -10.19
CA ALA A 117 -3.64 12.15 -10.67
C ALA A 117 -4.43 12.91 -9.60
N THR A 118 -5.14 12.22 -8.73
CA THR A 118 -5.88 12.85 -7.62
C THR A 118 -5.01 13.14 -6.40
N GLY A 119 -3.88 12.43 -6.23
CA GLY A 119 -3.09 12.44 -5.00
C GLY A 119 -3.75 11.71 -3.83
N VAL A 120 -4.93 11.11 -4.04
CA VAL A 120 -5.64 10.32 -3.02
C VAL A 120 -5.13 8.89 -3.08
N LEU A 121 -4.24 8.53 -2.17
CA LEU A 121 -3.52 7.26 -2.16
C LEU A 121 -3.92 6.34 -1.00
N PHE A 122 -4.66 6.87 -0.02
CA PHE A 122 -5.02 6.14 1.20
C PHE A 122 -6.35 6.61 1.78
N HIS A 123 -6.90 5.86 2.72
CA HIS A 123 -7.95 6.35 3.62
C HIS A 123 -7.57 6.11 5.08
N ALA A 124 -7.72 7.12 5.92
CA ALA A 124 -7.66 6.94 7.35
C ALA A 124 -9.04 6.53 7.85
N THR A 125 -9.15 5.39 8.53
CA THR A 125 -10.42 4.87 9.03
C THR A 125 -11.22 5.93 9.80
N GLY A 126 -12.44 6.18 9.36
CA GLY A 126 -13.36 7.15 9.94
C GLY A 126 -13.05 8.61 9.59
N LYS A 127 -12.21 8.88 8.59
CA LYS A 127 -11.91 10.25 8.12
C LYS A 127 -12.30 10.39 6.65
N PRO A 128 -13.31 11.21 6.30
CA PRO A 128 -13.58 11.56 4.91
C PRO A 128 -12.46 12.46 4.36
N LEU A 129 -12.40 12.59 3.04
CA LEU A 129 -11.58 13.61 2.38
C LEU A 129 -12.05 15.01 2.77
N VAL A 130 -11.11 15.90 2.99
CA VAL A 130 -11.38 17.31 3.26
C VAL A 130 -10.49 18.15 2.33
N PRO A 131 -11.06 18.86 1.37
CA PRO A 131 -12.48 18.84 0.97
C PRO A 131 -12.89 17.53 0.30
N PRO A 132 -14.19 17.21 0.24
CA PRO A 132 -14.71 16.12 -0.60
C PRO A 132 -14.46 16.41 -2.08
N LEU A 133 -14.75 15.45 -2.96
CA LEU A 133 -14.66 15.67 -4.42
C LEU A 133 -15.49 16.90 -4.82
N GLY A 134 -14.90 17.71 -5.69
CA GLY A 134 -15.46 18.98 -6.12
C GLY A 134 -16.64 18.85 -7.07
N VAL A 135 -17.11 20.00 -7.56
CA VAL A 135 -18.27 20.15 -8.43
C VAL A 135 -18.11 19.45 -9.80
N ASP A 136 -16.89 19.11 -10.17
CA ASP A 136 -16.56 18.37 -11.39
C ASP A 136 -16.65 16.84 -11.24
N ALA A 137 -16.92 16.34 -10.03
CA ALA A 137 -17.18 14.92 -9.81
C ALA A 137 -18.54 14.51 -10.41
N ILE A 138 -18.63 13.28 -10.91
CA ILE A 138 -19.84 12.76 -11.55
C ILE A 138 -21.09 12.95 -10.67
N PRO A 139 -21.10 12.54 -9.38
CA PRO A 139 -22.29 12.68 -8.54
C PRO A 139 -22.71 14.12 -8.27
N ALA A 140 -21.73 15.04 -8.15
CA ALA A 140 -22.01 16.45 -7.87
C ALA A 140 -22.71 17.16 -9.03
N GLN A 141 -22.57 16.64 -10.27
CA GLN A 141 -23.23 17.16 -11.47
C GLN A 141 -24.63 16.56 -11.68
N VAL A 142 -25.05 15.57 -10.89
CA VAL A 142 -26.37 14.91 -11.01
C VAL A 142 -27.25 15.35 -9.84
N PRO A 143 -28.20 16.27 -10.05
CA PRO A 143 -29.13 16.70 -8.99
C PRO A 143 -29.90 15.51 -8.39
N GLY A 144 -29.98 15.45 -7.06
CA GLY A 144 -30.64 14.36 -6.35
C GLY A 144 -29.92 13.01 -6.49
N SER A 145 -28.61 13.02 -6.78
CA SER A 145 -27.79 11.80 -6.70
C SER A 145 -27.74 11.28 -5.27
N VAL A 146 -27.92 9.97 -5.09
CA VAL A 146 -27.99 9.37 -3.75
C VAL A 146 -26.98 8.24 -3.62
N VAL A 147 -26.31 8.16 -2.46
CA VAL A 147 -25.45 7.03 -2.09
C VAL A 147 -25.85 6.44 -0.75
N VAL A 148 -25.86 5.10 -0.70
CA VAL A 148 -26.11 4.34 0.52
C VAL A 148 -24.94 3.39 0.77
N ALA A 149 -24.29 3.53 1.92
CA ALA A 149 -23.19 2.65 2.33
C ALA A 149 -23.61 1.73 3.48
N GLU A 150 -23.27 0.45 3.36
CA GLU A 150 -23.47 -0.52 4.44
C GLU A 150 -22.65 -0.14 5.70
N ALA A 151 -21.41 0.23 5.48
CA ALA A 151 -20.47 0.65 6.51
C ALA A 151 -19.48 1.68 5.92
N ALA A 152 -18.47 2.10 6.70
CA ALA A 152 -17.43 3.03 6.25
C ALA A 152 -17.96 4.29 5.54
N ALA A 153 -19.02 4.88 6.09
CA ALA A 153 -19.72 6.05 5.53
C ALA A 153 -18.77 7.20 5.14
N TYR A 154 -17.64 7.35 5.83
CA TYR A 154 -16.62 8.35 5.53
C TYR A 154 -16.03 8.25 4.09
N ILE A 155 -16.08 7.06 3.47
CA ILE A 155 -15.67 6.90 2.08
C ILE A 155 -16.66 7.61 1.17
N VAL A 156 -17.93 7.23 1.25
CA VAL A 156 -18.99 7.75 0.37
C VAL A 156 -19.27 9.23 0.60
N GLN A 157 -19.07 9.74 1.83
CA GLN A 157 -19.13 11.17 2.15
C GLN A 157 -18.06 12.01 1.41
N SER A 158 -17.03 11.36 0.91
CA SER A 158 -15.94 12.00 0.17
C SER A 158 -16.25 12.17 -1.33
N LEU A 159 -17.33 11.56 -1.86
CA LEU A 159 -17.53 11.34 -3.29
C LEU A 159 -18.40 12.40 -3.99
N GLY A 160 -18.95 13.37 -3.26
CA GLY A 160 -19.70 14.48 -3.86
C GLY A 160 -21.16 14.17 -4.20
N PHE A 161 -21.79 13.12 -3.66
CA PHE A 161 -23.22 12.85 -3.79
C PHE A 161 -24.07 13.91 -3.11
N THR A 162 -25.23 14.23 -3.67
CA THR A 162 -26.20 15.19 -3.08
C THR A 162 -26.78 14.67 -1.78
N GLU A 163 -27.14 13.37 -1.75
CA GLU A 163 -27.67 12.69 -0.58
C GLU A 163 -26.75 11.52 -0.21
N THR A 164 -26.38 11.43 1.07
CA THR A 164 -25.48 10.39 1.59
C THR A 164 -26.12 9.70 2.78
N HIS A 165 -26.25 8.38 2.71
CA HIS A 165 -26.76 7.52 3.78
C HIS A 165 -25.69 6.51 4.25
N PRO A 166 -25.38 6.44 5.54
CA PRO A 166 -25.92 7.30 6.58
C PRO A 166 -25.42 8.74 6.46
N PRO A 167 -26.16 9.71 6.97
CA PRO A 167 -25.70 11.10 7.00
C PRO A 167 -24.41 11.21 7.81
N ALA A 168 -23.63 12.26 7.58
CA ALA A 168 -22.36 12.51 8.25
C ALA A 168 -22.55 12.70 9.76
N THR A 169 -22.36 11.65 10.55
CA THR A 169 -22.49 11.62 12.02
C THR A 169 -21.15 11.40 12.73
N GLY A 170 -20.03 11.65 12.06
CA GLY A 170 -18.67 11.40 12.58
C GLY A 170 -18.21 9.95 12.35
N LYS A 171 -17.40 9.42 13.27
CA LYS A 171 -16.75 8.10 13.09
C LYS A 171 -17.67 6.89 13.29
N LYS A 172 -18.79 7.05 13.99
CA LYS A 172 -19.69 5.95 14.31
C LYS A 172 -20.89 5.95 13.37
N LEU A 173 -21.30 4.75 12.95
CA LEU A 173 -22.56 4.58 12.26
C LEU A 173 -23.70 4.89 13.22
N PRO A 174 -24.84 5.41 12.73
CA PRO A 174 -26.03 5.58 13.54
C PRO A 174 -26.49 4.27 14.20
N GLU A 175 -27.04 4.34 15.38
CA GLU A 175 -27.59 3.17 16.04
C GLU A 175 -28.63 2.47 15.16
N GLY A 176 -28.58 1.13 15.12
CA GLY A 176 -29.44 0.30 14.29
C GLY A 176 -29.20 0.40 12.77
N TRP A 177 -28.13 1.07 12.34
CA TRP A 177 -27.83 1.24 10.90
C TRP A 177 -27.69 -0.08 10.17
N ALA A 178 -27.00 -1.05 10.75
CA ALA A 178 -26.82 -2.38 10.15
C ALA A 178 -28.13 -3.10 9.78
N GLY A 179 -29.22 -2.81 10.49
CA GLY A 179 -30.55 -3.34 10.18
C GLY A 179 -31.34 -2.48 9.20
N ARG A 180 -30.95 -1.24 8.92
CA ARG A 180 -31.70 -0.29 8.09
C ARG A 180 -31.07 -0.02 6.73
N TRP A 181 -29.76 -0.18 6.58
CA TRP A 181 -29.04 0.24 5.38
C TRP A 181 -29.61 -0.35 4.08
N LEU A 182 -30.01 -1.63 4.11
CA LEU A 182 -30.60 -2.28 2.94
C LEU A 182 -31.96 -1.66 2.57
N GLY A 183 -32.80 -1.33 3.56
CA GLY A 183 -34.06 -0.62 3.31
C GLY A 183 -33.86 0.75 2.67
N GLU A 184 -32.86 1.50 3.15
CA GLU A 184 -32.47 2.78 2.54
C GLU A 184 -31.94 2.60 1.11
N ALA A 185 -31.10 1.57 0.85
CA ALA A 185 -30.60 1.26 -0.47
C ALA A 185 -31.74 0.84 -1.43
N VAL A 186 -32.67 0.02 -0.97
CA VAL A 186 -33.89 -0.38 -1.71
C VAL A 186 -34.72 0.86 -2.07
N ALA A 187 -34.96 1.76 -1.11
CA ALA A 187 -35.69 3.00 -1.37
C ALA A 187 -34.98 3.89 -2.41
N ALA A 188 -33.66 4.04 -2.31
CA ALA A 188 -32.85 4.80 -3.27
C ALA A 188 -32.90 4.20 -4.69
N PHE A 189 -32.84 2.87 -4.80
CA PHE A 189 -32.83 2.16 -6.10
C PHE A 189 -34.21 2.11 -6.76
N ALA A 190 -35.26 2.00 -6.00
CA ALA A 190 -36.64 2.12 -6.48
C ALA A 190 -37.02 3.58 -6.82
N GLY A 191 -36.36 4.54 -6.18
CA GLY A 191 -36.70 5.96 -6.24
C GLY A 191 -36.43 6.64 -7.58
N PRO A 192 -36.85 7.92 -7.68
CA PRO A 192 -36.76 8.70 -8.92
C PRO A 192 -35.36 9.21 -9.25
N SER A 193 -34.41 9.07 -8.33
CA SER A 193 -33.04 9.56 -8.54
C SER A 193 -32.43 9.03 -9.86
N ARG A 194 -31.84 9.93 -10.63
CA ARG A 194 -31.17 9.57 -11.87
C ARG A 194 -29.91 8.75 -11.63
N LEU A 195 -29.23 8.98 -10.49
CA LEU A 195 -28.03 8.23 -10.06
C LEU A 195 -28.20 7.75 -8.64
N ALA A 196 -28.23 6.43 -8.46
CA ALA A 196 -28.15 5.82 -7.13
C ALA A 196 -26.95 4.87 -7.05
N PHE A 197 -26.23 4.92 -5.92
CA PHE A 197 -25.06 4.11 -5.62
C PHE A 197 -25.24 3.36 -4.31
N ALA A 198 -24.96 2.05 -4.30
CA ALA A 198 -24.91 1.24 -3.10
C ALA A 198 -23.49 0.68 -2.91
N HIS A 199 -22.96 0.84 -1.69
CA HIS A 199 -21.64 0.34 -1.29
C HIS A 199 -21.79 -0.79 -0.28
N ILE A 200 -21.53 -2.04 -0.70
CA ILE A 200 -21.65 -3.28 0.10
C ILE A 200 -20.25 -3.66 0.59
N LEU A 201 -20.04 -3.70 1.90
CA LEU A 201 -18.70 -3.86 2.52
C LEU A 201 -18.44 -5.20 3.19
N LYS A 202 -19.43 -6.03 3.40
CA LYS A 202 -19.31 -7.22 4.25
C LYS A 202 -18.23 -8.21 3.79
N ILE A 203 -17.95 -8.28 2.49
CA ILE A 203 -16.91 -9.19 1.95
C ILE A 203 -15.53 -8.68 2.34
N ASP A 204 -15.26 -7.38 2.17
CA ASP A 204 -14.01 -6.76 2.60
C ASP A 204 -13.78 -6.91 4.11
N ILE A 205 -14.81 -6.66 4.92
CA ILE A 205 -14.76 -6.84 6.39
C ILE A 205 -14.41 -8.29 6.75
N ALA A 206 -15.00 -9.27 6.06
CA ALA A 206 -14.71 -10.68 6.28
C ALA A 206 -13.27 -11.03 5.85
N GLY A 207 -12.80 -10.47 4.73
CA GLY A 207 -11.43 -10.61 4.24
C GLY A 207 -10.40 -10.11 5.25
N HIS A 208 -10.58 -8.92 5.78
CA HIS A 208 -9.70 -8.34 6.80
C HIS A 208 -9.68 -9.14 8.11
N ARG A 209 -10.80 -9.70 8.53
CA ARG A 209 -10.93 -10.37 9.82
C ARG A 209 -10.54 -11.85 9.77
N HIS A 210 -10.85 -12.53 8.68
CA HIS A 210 -10.80 -14.00 8.61
C HIS A 210 -9.98 -14.50 7.41
N GLY A 211 -9.54 -13.62 6.52
CA GLY A 211 -8.87 -13.97 5.29
C GLY A 211 -9.81 -14.44 4.17
N ARG A 212 -9.29 -14.35 2.96
CA ARG A 212 -9.98 -14.83 1.76
C ARG A 212 -10.14 -16.37 1.83
N ARG A 213 -11.28 -16.90 1.39
CA ARG A 213 -11.63 -18.32 1.42
C ARG A 213 -12.01 -18.87 2.81
N SER A 214 -12.15 -18.02 3.81
CA SER A 214 -12.75 -18.46 5.10
C SER A 214 -14.24 -18.76 4.95
N PRO A 215 -14.84 -19.60 5.84
CA PRO A 215 -16.30 -19.76 5.87
C PRO A 215 -17.05 -18.45 6.01
N GLN A 216 -16.51 -17.50 6.78
CA GLN A 216 -17.09 -16.16 6.96
C GLN A 216 -17.06 -15.34 5.67
N TRP A 217 -16.01 -15.48 4.85
CA TRP A 217 -15.96 -14.91 3.53
C TRP A 217 -17.07 -15.46 2.63
N GLY A 218 -17.24 -16.79 2.62
CA GLY A 218 -18.33 -17.45 1.86
C GLY A 218 -19.72 -16.99 2.29
N ALA A 219 -19.96 -16.89 3.59
CA ALA A 219 -21.22 -16.38 4.13
C ALA A 219 -21.48 -14.92 3.76
N ALA A 220 -20.46 -14.06 3.84
CA ALA A 220 -20.55 -12.66 3.44
C ALA A 220 -20.84 -12.53 1.92
N THR A 221 -20.24 -13.38 1.08
CA THR A 221 -20.49 -13.44 -0.36
C THR A 221 -21.94 -13.80 -0.67
N ALA A 222 -22.47 -14.84 -0.03
CA ALA A 222 -23.86 -15.27 -0.22
C ALA A 222 -24.84 -14.18 0.21
N LEU A 223 -24.58 -13.52 1.33
CA LEU A 223 -25.44 -12.42 1.83
C LEU A 223 -25.37 -11.20 0.89
N ALA A 224 -24.20 -10.83 0.41
CA ALA A 224 -24.05 -9.73 -0.55
C ALA A 224 -24.82 -9.99 -1.86
N ASP A 225 -24.87 -11.25 -2.33
CA ASP A 225 -25.66 -11.61 -3.51
C ASP A 225 -27.18 -11.49 -3.26
N VAL A 226 -27.66 -11.89 -2.09
CA VAL A 226 -29.07 -11.71 -1.69
C VAL A 226 -29.42 -10.23 -1.67
N GLU A 227 -28.56 -9.38 -1.13
CA GLU A 227 -28.79 -7.93 -1.10
C GLU A 227 -28.79 -7.33 -2.49
N LEU A 228 -27.87 -7.75 -3.36
CA LEU A 228 -27.85 -7.35 -4.76
C LEU A 228 -29.17 -7.79 -5.46
N ALA A 229 -29.67 -9.00 -5.17
CA ALA A 229 -30.93 -9.49 -5.73
C ALA A 229 -32.13 -8.60 -5.32
N TRP A 230 -32.18 -8.15 -4.06
CA TRP A 230 -33.19 -7.19 -3.61
C TRP A 230 -33.12 -5.87 -4.38
N LEU A 231 -31.92 -5.31 -4.56
CA LEU A 231 -31.75 -4.08 -5.33
C LEU A 231 -32.19 -4.26 -6.79
N VAL A 232 -31.88 -5.40 -7.39
CA VAL A 232 -32.29 -5.71 -8.77
C VAL A 232 -33.81 -5.83 -8.86
N ALA A 233 -34.44 -6.49 -7.92
CA ALA A 233 -35.89 -6.73 -7.93
C ALA A 233 -36.72 -5.44 -7.84
N VAL A 234 -36.23 -4.41 -7.11
CA VAL A 234 -36.98 -3.15 -6.92
C VAL A 234 -36.66 -2.08 -7.95
N THR A 235 -35.58 -2.26 -8.71
CA THR A 235 -35.11 -1.24 -9.67
C THR A 235 -35.98 -1.25 -10.94
N PRO A 236 -36.42 -0.08 -11.42
CA PRO A 236 -37.15 0.01 -12.66
C PRO A 236 -36.40 -0.58 -13.88
N ALA A 237 -37.12 -1.21 -14.81
CA ALA A 237 -36.55 -1.94 -15.95
C ALA A 237 -35.78 -1.05 -16.93
N ASP A 238 -36.01 0.25 -16.91
CA ASP A 238 -35.34 1.24 -17.73
C ASP A 238 -33.97 1.68 -17.17
N ALA A 239 -33.57 1.12 -16.05
CA ALA A 239 -32.30 1.44 -15.41
C ALA A 239 -31.10 0.76 -16.09
N ARG A 240 -30.01 1.50 -16.21
CA ARG A 240 -28.69 0.96 -16.56
C ARG A 240 -27.93 0.63 -15.31
N TRP A 241 -27.40 -0.57 -15.26
CA TRP A 241 -26.66 -1.13 -14.15
C TRP A 241 -25.15 -1.08 -14.39
N PHE A 242 -24.43 -0.73 -13.33
CA PHE A 242 -22.99 -0.91 -13.16
C PHE A 242 -22.78 -1.67 -11.87
N VAL A 243 -22.33 -2.92 -11.94
CA VAL A 243 -21.97 -3.71 -10.76
C VAL A 243 -20.49 -4.02 -10.85
N LEU A 244 -19.73 -3.66 -9.82
CA LEU A 244 -18.27 -3.78 -9.82
C LEU A 244 -17.73 -4.08 -8.42
N ALA A 245 -16.47 -4.52 -8.37
CA ALA A 245 -15.64 -4.48 -7.16
C ALA A 245 -14.54 -3.41 -7.32
N ASP A 246 -13.96 -3.01 -6.21
CA ASP A 246 -12.84 -2.07 -6.17
C ASP A 246 -11.47 -2.77 -6.06
N HIS A 247 -11.41 -3.94 -5.44
CA HIS A 247 -10.24 -4.80 -5.32
C HIS A 247 -10.61 -6.22 -4.89
N ASP A 248 -9.60 -7.09 -4.84
CA ASP A 248 -9.68 -8.42 -4.21
C ASP A 248 -8.83 -8.43 -2.92
N HIS A 249 -8.75 -9.56 -2.26
CA HIS A 249 -7.90 -9.80 -1.09
C HIS A 249 -6.78 -10.79 -1.39
N LEU A 250 -5.64 -10.64 -0.72
CA LEU A 250 -4.62 -11.67 -0.60
C LEU A 250 -5.16 -12.90 0.16
N PRO A 251 -4.58 -14.10 -0.01
CA PRO A 251 -5.06 -15.29 0.68
C PRO A 251 -5.21 -15.15 2.20
N GLY A 252 -4.28 -14.45 2.85
CA GLY A 252 -4.31 -14.16 4.29
C GLY A 252 -5.18 -12.98 4.70
N GLY A 253 -5.84 -12.35 3.74
CA GLY A 253 -6.54 -11.08 3.91
C GLY A 253 -5.67 -9.86 3.61
N GLY A 254 -6.32 -8.70 3.43
CA GLY A 254 -5.66 -7.43 3.11
C GLY A 254 -5.46 -7.20 1.61
N HIS A 255 -5.36 -5.92 1.25
CA HIS A 255 -5.28 -5.40 -0.11
C HIS A 255 -4.46 -4.09 -0.10
N GLY A 256 -4.44 -3.36 -1.20
CA GLY A 256 -3.73 -2.07 -1.34
C GLY A 256 -2.48 -2.17 -2.21
N GLY A 257 -2.08 -3.39 -2.62
CA GLY A 257 -0.91 -3.67 -3.43
C GLY A 257 -1.11 -3.47 -4.94
N GLU A 258 -0.02 -3.68 -5.68
CA GLU A 258 0.00 -3.64 -7.15
C GLU A 258 -0.33 -4.98 -7.82
N GLU A 259 -0.50 -6.02 -7.02
CA GLU A 259 -0.70 -7.37 -7.51
C GLU A 259 -1.90 -7.45 -8.47
N ARG A 260 -1.72 -8.09 -9.62
CA ARG A 260 -2.82 -8.29 -10.59
C ARG A 260 -4.04 -8.96 -9.96
N SER A 261 -3.81 -9.87 -8.99
CA SER A 261 -4.87 -10.54 -8.25
C SER A 261 -5.71 -9.58 -7.40
N LEU A 262 -5.18 -8.43 -7.02
CA LEU A 262 -5.89 -7.39 -6.29
C LEU A 262 -6.54 -6.37 -7.23
N ARG A 263 -5.85 -5.99 -8.32
CA ARG A 263 -6.26 -4.93 -9.24
C ARG A 263 -7.30 -5.37 -10.27
N LEU A 264 -7.16 -6.62 -10.78
CA LEU A 264 -8.08 -7.10 -11.81
C LEU A 264 -9.35 -7.63 -11.16
N VAL A 265 -10.42 -6.87 -11.30
CA VAL A 265 -11.74 -7.18 -10.75
C VAL A 265 -12.74 -7.42 -11.87
N ARG A 266 -13.91 -7.95 -11.52
CA ARG A 266 -15.05 -8.09 -12.43
C ARG A 266 -15.96 -6.89 -12.32
N ALA A 267 -16.48 -6.44 -13.46
CA ALA A 267 -17.59 -5.51 -13.52
C ALA A 267 -18.61 -5.92 -14.57
N CYS A 268 -19.85 -5.47 -14.41
CA CYS A 268 -20.91 -5.64 -15.38
C CYS A 268 -21.56 -4.31 -15.72
N ILE A 269 -21.87 -4.11 -17.02
CA ILE A 269 -22.78 -3.06 -17.48
C ILE A 269 -23.97 -3.75 -18.12
N ALA A 270 -25.18 -3.53 -17.60
CA ALA A 270 -26.40 -4.17 -18.11
C ALA A 270 -27.55 -3.16 -18.18
N GLY A 271 -28.53 -3.45 -19.01
CA GLY A 271 -29.73 -2.62 -19.19
C GLY A 271 -29.95 -2.13 -20.61
N PRO A 272 -30.87 -1.19 -20.82
CA PRO A 272 -31.22 -0.71 -22.14
C PRO A 272 -30.01 -0.18 -22.93
N GLY A 273 -29.90 -0.62 -24.18
CA GLY A 273 -28.82 -0.21 -25.08
C GLY A 273 -27.47 -0.90 -24.84
N ILE A 274 -27.41 -1.88 -23.94
CA ILE A 274 -26.21 -2.68 -23.69
C ILE A 274 -26.36 -4.08 -24.29
N ALA A 275 -25.58 -4.39 -25.31
CA ALA A 275 -25.52 -5.73 -25.86
C ALA A 275 -24.70 -6.68 -24.99
N PRO A 276 -25.11 -7.97 -24.86
CA PRO A 276 -24.31 -8.97 -24.21
C PRO A 276 -22.93 -9.13 -24.85
N GLY A 277 -21.89 -9.26 -24.03
CA GLY A 277 -20.52 -9.42 -24.50
C GLY A 277 -19.52 -9.55 -23.37
N ARG A 278 -18.25 -9.73 -23.73
CA ARG A 278 -17.12 -9.78 -22.77
C ARG A 278 -16.00 -8.88 -23.27
N GLY A 279 -15.26 -8.30 -22.35
CA GLY A 279 -14.14 -7.44 -22.71
C GLY A 279 -13.23 -7.08 -21.54
N GLY A 280 -12.21 -6.31 -21.87
CA GLY A 280 -11.19 -5.84 -20.94
C GLY A 280 -9.87 -6.62 -21.02
N PRO A 281 -8.89 -6.29 -20.15
CA PRO A 281 -9.03 -5.32 -19.07
C PRO A 281 -9.14 -3.87 -19.56
N ILE A 282 -10.10 -3.14 -19.02
CA ILE A 282 -10.21 -1.68 -19.17
C ILE A 282 -9.87 -1.02 -17.83
N HIS A 283 -9.50 0.25 -17.81
CA HIS A 283 -9.17 0.93 -16.55
C HIS A 283 -10.44 1.41 -15.83
N ILE A 284 -10.37 1.56 -14.49
CA ILE A 284 -11.49 2.05 -13.68
C ILE A 284 -11.98 3.43 -14.13
N THR A 285 -11.09 4.29 -14.67
CA THR A 285 -11.48 5.59 -15.23
C THR A 285 -12.29 5.47 -16.54
N ASP A 286 -12.11 4.39 -17.30
CA ASP A 286 -12.96 4.11 -18.48
C ASP A 286 -14.39 3.77 -18.03
N LEU A 287 -14.53 3.08 -16.89
CA LEU A 287 -15.84 2.83 -16.28
C LEU A 287 -16.46 4.13 -15.74
N ALA A 288 -15.63 5.01 -15.16
CA ALA A 288 -16.06 6.37 -14.79
C ALA A 288 -16.63 7.11 -16.00
N ARG A 289 -15.95 7.05 -17.15
CA ARG A 289 -16.43 7.65 -18.39
C ARG A 289 -17.76 7.04 -18.84
N ALA A 290 -17.91 5.73 -18.77
CA ALA A 290 -19.16 5.05 -19.13
C ALA A 290 -20.34 5.44 -18.21
N ILE A 291 -20.07 5.66 -16.90
CA ILE A 291 -21.06 6.20 -15.96
C ILE A 291 -21.40 7.66 -16.31
N ALA A 292 -20.40 8.51 -16.52
CA ALA A 292 -20.59 9.91 -16.89
C ALA A 292 -21.42 10.07 -18.16
N ASP A 293 -21.10 9.32 -19.22
CA ASP A 293 -21.89 9.26 -20.45
C ASP A 293 -23.35 8.84 -20.18
N SER A 294 -23.53 7.82 -19.31
CA SER A 294 -24.87 7.31 -18.97
C SER A 294 -25.74 8.31 -18.19
N VAL A 295 -25.13 9.18 -17.37
CA VAL A 295 -25.86 10.24 -16.67
C VAL A 295 -25.73 11.61 -17.37
N ASP A 296 -25.17 11.66 -18.59
CA ASP A 296 -25.03 12.86 -19.41
C ASP A 296 -24.34 14.02 -18.68
N VAL A 297 -23.18 13.74 -18.09
CA VAL A 297 -22.33 14.73 -17.44
C VAL A 297 -20.91 14.70 -18.03
N ARG A 298 -20.17 15.77 -17.82
CA ARG A 298 -18.81 15.88 -18.35
C ARG A 298 -17.80 15.50 -17.31
N LEU A 299 -16.80 14.72 -17.71
CA LEU A 299 -15.61 14.52 -16.90
C LEU A 299 -14.68 15.73 -16.98
N PRO A 300 -13.85 15.96 -15.95
CA PRO A 300 -12.78 16.95 -15.95
C PRO A 300 -11.87 16.81 -17.17
N ALA A 301 -11.26 17.91 -17.61
CA ALA A 301 -10.37 17.92 -18.78
C ALA A 301 -9.11 17.04 -18.60
N ASP A 302 -8.70 16.82 -17.37
CA ASP A 302 -7.56 15.97 -16.97
C ASP A 302 -7.98 14.54 -16.59
N ALA A 303 -9.24 14.16 -16.81
CA ALA A 303 -9.70 12.78 -16.67
C ALA A 303 -9.03 11.87 -17.72
N SER A 304 -8.74 10.64 -17.31
CA SER A 304 -8.04 9.65 -18.14
C SER A 304 -9.00 8.67 -18.85
N GLY A 305 -10.29 8.69 -18.49
CA GLY A 305 -11.27 7.73 -18.97
C GLY A 305 -11.59 7.87 -20.45
N ARG A 306 -11.52 6.76 -21.19
CA ARG A 306 -11.86 6.66 -22.62
C ARG A 306 -13.33 6.28 -22.81
N PRO A 307 -13.95 6.61 -23.98
CA PRO A 307 -15.22 6.03 -24.36
C PRO A 307 -15.18 4.48 -24.31
N LEU A 308 -16.27 3.84 -23.89
CA LEU A 308 -16.31 2.39 -23.65
C LEU A 308 -15.88 1.57 -24.87
N ALA A 309 -16.35 1.94 -26.05
CA ALA A 309 -15.97 1.24 -27.28
C ALA A 309 -14.46 1.34 -27.58
N ALA A 310 -13.87 2.52 -27.34
CA ALA A 310 -12.42 2.73 -27.45
C ALA A 310 -11.62 1.90 -26.43
N ALA A 311 -12.09 1.86 -25.19
CA ALA A 311 -11.45 1.09 -24.13
C ALA A 311 -11.47 -0.42 -24.41
N LEU A 312 -12.57 -0.93 -24.99
CA LEU A 312 -12.68 -2.34 -25.40
C LEU A 312 -11.81 -2.69 -26.60
N ALA A 313 -11.62 -1.75 -27.52
CA ALA A 313 -10.76 -1.93 -28.70
C ALA A 313 -9.25 -1.93 -28.33
N ALA A 314 -8.89 -1.21 -27.28
CA ALA A 314 -7.50 -1.10 -26.80
C ALA A 314 -7.40 -1.41 -25.29
N PRO A 315 -7.42 -2.71 -24.90
CA PRO A 315 -7.26 -3.12 -23.50
C PRO A 315 -5.99 -2.58 -22.86
N VAL A 316 -6.06 -2.33 -21.55
CA VAL A 316 -4.88 -1.85 -20.79
C VAL A 316 -3.97 -2.97 -20.36
N THR A 317 -2.68 -2.66 -20.25
CA THR A 317 -1.63 -3.53 -19.72
C THR A 317 -1.09 -3.00 -18.40
N ASP A 318 -0.29 -3.80 -17.67
CA ASP A 318 0.40 -3.33 -16.46
C ASP A 318 1.27 -2.10 -16.72
N ASP A 319 1.80 -2.01 -17.93
CA ASP A 319 2.68 -0.92 -18.36
C ASP A 319 1.92 0.41 -18.56
N ASP A 320 0.63 0.33 -18.85
CA ASP A 320 -0.22 1.51 -19.02
C ASP A 320 -0.73 2.04 -17.67
N VAL A 321 -0.91 1.13 -16.70
CA VAL A 321 -1.60 1.43 -15.43
C VAL A 321 -0.61 1.70 -14.30
N LEU A 322 0.52 0.98 -14.26
CA LEU A 322 1.49 1.12 -13.18
C LEU A 322 2.53 2.18 -13.51
N PRO A 323 2.75 3.14 -12.61
CA PRO A 323 3.77 4.15 -12.81
C PRO A 323 5.16 3.51 -12.92
N ARG A 324 5.94 3.95 -13.89
CA ARG A 324 7.33 3.49 -14.12
C ARG A 324 8.31 4.54 -13.61
N LEU A 325 9.38 4.06 -13.01
CA LEU A 325 10.53 4.93 -12.74
C LEU A 325 11.19 5.33 -14.05
N PRO A 326 11.50 6.60 -14.26
CA PRO A 326 12.34 7.05 -15.35
C PRO A 326 13.69 6.32 -15.34
N ARG A 327 14.18 5.90 -16.49
CA ARG A 327 15.42 5.11 -16.63
C ARG A 327 16.65 5.82 -16.08
N ASP A 328 16.71 7.14 -16.22
CA ASP A 328 17.76 8.00 -15.66
C ASP A 328 17.78 7.95 -14.12
N ARG A 329 16.63 7.87 -13.48
CA ARG A 329 16.51 7.73 -12.02
C ARG A 329 16.98 6.37 -11.54
N ILE A 330 16.65 5.29 -12.27
CA ILE A 330 17.15 3.95 -11.99
C ILE A 330 18.68 3.93 -12.15
N ALA A 331 19.20 4.51 -13.21
CA ALA A 331 20.64 4.60 -13.46
C ALA A 331 21.36 5.37 -12.35
N LEU A 332 20.78 6.49 -11.89
CA LEU A 332 21.33 7.27 -10.78
C LEU A 332 21.30 6.48 -9.46
N ALA A 333 20.21 5.78 -9.16
CA ALA A 333 20.12 4.92 -7.97
C ALA A 333 21.18 3.81 -8.02
N LEU A 334 21.33 3.13 -9.14
CA LEU A 334 22.36 2.10 -9.34
C LEU A 334 23.77 2.68 -9.20
N PHE A 335 24.03 3.87 -9.76
CA PHE A 335 25.31 4.56 -9.62
C PHE A 335 25.64 4.84 -8.14
N ILE A 336 24.67 5.37 -7.36
CA ILE A 336 24.83 5.63 -5.92
C ILE A 336 25.14 4.32 -5.17
N VAL A 337 24.45 3.22 -5.49
CA VAL A 337 24.70 1.91 -4.86
C VAL A 337 26.11 1.42 -5.19
N LEU A 338 26.57 1.55 -6.45
CA LEU A 338 27.90 1.12 -6.86
C LEU A 338 29.00 1.97 -6.20
N VAL A 339 28.80 3.29 -6.11
CA VAL A 339 29.74 4.19 -5.42
C VAL A 339 29.81 3.85 -3.93
N ALA A 340 28.68 3.64 -3.28
CA ALA A 340 28.63 3.24 -1.86
C ALA A 340 29.32 1.87 -1.63
N ALA A 341 29.10 0.91 -2.52
CA ALA A 341 29.77 -0.40 -2.48
C ALA A 341 31.29 -0.28 -2.69
N ALA A 342 31.72 0.52 -3.66
CA ALA A 342 33.14 0.77 -3.95
C ALA A 342 33.85 1.47 -2.77
N LEU A 343 33.21 2.51 -2.19
CA LEU A 343 33.72 3.20 -1.01
C LEU A 343 33.84 2.25 0.20
N THR A 344 32.82 1.42 0.41
CA THR A 344 32.82 0.42 1.48
C THR A 344 33.94 -0.60 1.25
N GLY A 345 34.11 -1.10 0.03
CA GLY A 345 35.19 -2.01 -0.35
C GLY A 345 36.58 -1.40 -0.14
N TRP A 346 36.74 -0.13 -0.51
CA TRP A 346 37.99 0.61 -0.32
C TRP A 346 38.30 0.85 1.16
N LEU A 347 37.33 1.31 1.95
CA LEU A 347 37.47 1.55 3.39
C LEU A 347 37.80 0.27 4.16
N THR A 348 37.27 -0.85 3.72
CA THR A 348 37.52 -2.16 4.35
C THR A 348 38.77 -2.88 3.82
N ARG A 349 39.42 -2.33 2.78
CA ARG A 349 40.63 -2.87 2.16
C ARG A 349 40.57 -4.38 1.88
N GLY A 350 39.45 -4.85 1.33
CA GLY A 350 39.26 -6.25 0.98
C GLY A 350 39.05 -7.22 2.17
N ARG A 351 38.95 -6.72 3.41
CA ARG A 351 38.64 -7.55 4.60
C ARG A 351 37.18 -7.95 4.72
N LEU A 352 36.38 -7.68 3.69
CA LEU A 352 34.96 -7.99 3.62
C LEU A 352 34.67 -9.48 3.46
N ALA A 353 35.66 -10.30 3.08
CA ALA A 353 35.42 -11.69 2.84
C ALA A 353 35.03 -12.44 4.12
N LEU A 354 33.83 -13.00 4.12
CA LEU A 354 33.34 -14.01 5.06
C LEU A 354 33.26 -13.61 6.55
N GLN A 355 32.90 -12.37 6.85
CA GLN A 355 32.56 -12.00 8.23
C GLN A 355 31.18 -12.55 8.60
N PRO A 356 30.98 -13.06 9.83
CA PRO A 356 29.69 -13.63 10.29
C PRO A 356 28.51 -12.63 10.25
N TRP A 357 28.79 -11.35 10.05
CA TRP A 357 27.80 -10.28 9.86
C TRP A 357 26.98 -10.38 8.58
N TRP A 358 27.51 -11.03 7.55
CA TRP A 358 26.79 -11.23 6.30
C TRP A 358 25.61 -12.16 6.45
N PHE A 359 25.70 -13.09 7.40
CA PHE A 359 24.65 -14.06 7.63
C PHE A 359 23.34 -13.40 8.12
N PRO A 360 23.35 -12.52 9.15
CA PRO A 360 22.14 -11.80 9.55
C PRO A 360 21.57 -10.91 8.43
N ILE A 361 22.44 -10.21 7.68
CA ILE A 361 22.01 -9.36 6.57
C ILE A 361 21.38 -10.19 5.46
N ALA A 362 22.01 -11.31 5.08
CA ALA A 362 21.49 -12.24 4.09
C ALA A 362 20.18 -12.89 4.58
N LEU A 363 20.10 -13.27 5.86
CA LEU A 363 18.89 -13.81 6.48
C LEU A 363 17.75 -12.78 6.45
N VAL A 364 18.03 -11.52 6.81
CA VAL A 364 17.05 -10.42 6.72
C VAL A 364 16.58 -10.23 5.28
N ALA A 365 17.50 -10.21 4.31
CA ALA A 365 17.16 -10.11 2.90
C ALA A 365 16.35 -11.31 2.40
N LEU A 366 16.71 -12.53 2.81
CA LEU A 366 16.04 -13.76 2.44
C LEU A 366 14.63 -13.84 3.03
N VAL A 367 14.49 -13.54 4.33
CA VAL A 367 13.18 -13.53 5.01
C VAL A 367 12.33 -12.37 4.49
N GLY A 368 12.91 -11.20 4.26
CA GLY A 368 12.25 -10.10 3.57
C GLY A 368 11.75 -10.52 2.18
N ARG A 369 12.57 -11.25 1.43
CA ARG A 369 12.18 -11.79 0.11
C ARG A 369 11.11 -12.87 0.21
N ALA A 370 11.20 -13.78 1.17
CA ALA A 370 10.21 -14.84 1.42
C ALA A 370 8.86 -14.26 1.87
N GLN A 371 8.89 -13.14 2.59
CA GLN A 371 7.72 -12.38 3.04
C GLN A 371 7.26 -11.34 1.99
N ALA A 372 7.95 -11.22 0.85
CA ALA A 372 7.67 -10.20 -0.15
C ALA A 372 6.20 -10.13 -0.61
N PRO A 373 5.46 -11.26 -0.75
CA PRO A 373 4.03 -11.22 -1.03
C PRO A 373 3.19 -10.66 0.11
N THR A 374 3.72 -10.69 1.35
CA THR A 374 3.06 -10.18 2.56
C THR A 374 3.60 -8.82 3.00
N LEU A 375 4.76 -8.40 2.47
CA LEU A 375 5.35 -7.07 2.59
C LEU A 375 4.79 -6.11 1.54
N SER A 376 3.87 -6.56 0.67
CA SER A 376 3.14 -5.68 -0.20
C SER A 376 2.36 -4.65 0.64
N THR A 377 1.86 -3.66 -0.01
CA THR A 377 1.18 -2.49 0.53
C THR A 377 0.28 -2.69 1.78
N PRO A 378 -0.36 -3.87 2.03
CA PRO A 378 -1.11 -4.11 3.28
C PRO A 378 -0.30 -3.86 4.55
N MET A 379 1.01 -4.13 4.54
CA MET A 379 1.85 -3.90 5.74
C MET A 379 2.16 -2.43 6.01
N ILE A 380 2.17 -1.59 4.98
CA ILE A 380 2.36 -0.13 5.13
C ILE A 380 1.12 0.50 5.74
N TYR A 381 -0.06 0.02 5.35
CA TYR A 381 -1.34 0.58 5.76
C TYR A 381 -1.93 -0.08 7.00
N SER A 382 -1.45 -1.27 7.40
CA SER A 382 -1.90 -1.95 8.60
C SER A 382 -1.00 -1.58 9.80
N PRO A 383 -1.55 -1.00 10.88
CA PRO A 383 -0.80 -0.81 12.12
C PRO A 383 -0.19 -2.11 12.65
N LYS A 384 -0.91 -3.24 12.50
CA LYS A 384 -0.40 -4.57 12.88
C LYS A 384 0.80 -4.99 12.03
N GLY A 385 0.73 -4.76 10.72
CA GLY A 385 1.84 -5.05 9.80
C GLY A 385 3.08 -4.21 10.11
N LEU A 386 2.91 -2.93 10.43
CA LEU A 386 4.00 -2.06 10.86
C LEU A 386 4.62 -2.54 12.18
N ILE A 387 3.82 -2.88 13.19
CA ILE A 387 4.30 -3.40 14.49
C ILE A 387 5.02 -4.73 14.28
N MET A 388 4.51 -5.64 13.44
CA MET A 388 5.18 -6.90 13.13
C MET A 388 6.52 -6.68 12.42
N ALA A 389 6.60 -5.75 11.47
CA ALA A 389 7.85 -5.41 10.80
C ALA A 389 8.86 -4.79 11.78
N GLU A 390 8.40 -3.97 12.72
CA GLU A 390 9.22 -3.41 13.80
C GLU A 390 9.74 -4.50 14.74
N ALA A 391 8.86 -5.34 15.26
CA ALA A 391 9.22 -6.44 16.16
C ALA A 391 10.20 -7.41 15.49
N PHE A 392 10.00 -7.70 14.20
CA PHE A 392 10.88 -8.55 13.42
C PHE A 392 12.26 -7.90 13.21
N GLY A 393 12.31 -6.62 12.84
CA GLY A 393 13.55 -5.86 12.69
C GLY A 393 14.35 -5.79 14.01
N VAL A 394 13.68 -5.52 15.13
CA VAL A 394 14.29 -5.53 16.47
C VAL A 394 14.78 -6.94 16.82
N GLY A 395 13.97 -7.96 16.60
CA GLY A 395 14.33 -9.36 16.88
C GLY A 395 15.57 -9.79 16.09
N LEU A 396 15.68 -9.43 14.83
CA LEU A 396 16.85 -9.73 14.00
C LEU A 396 18.09 -8.95 14.44
N ALA A 397 17.95 -7.68 14.81
CA ALA A 397 19.06 -6.89 15.34
C ALA A 397 19.57 -7.48 16.66
N VAL A 398 18.67 -7.85 17.59
CA VAL A 398 19.01 -8.52 18.84
C VAL A 398 19.68 -9.87 18.60
N LEU A 399 19.16 -10.68 17.67
CA LEU A 399 19.75 -11.96 17.30
C LEU A 399 21.14 -11.78 16.69
N ALA A 400 21.33 -10.82 15.80
CA ALA A 400 22.62 -10.49 15.21
C ALA A 400 23.64 -10.10 16.29
N VAL A 401 23.25 -9.27 17.25
CA VAL A 401 24.08 -8.87 18.39
C VAL A 401 24.40 -10.08 19.26
N ALA A 402 23.39 -10.89 19.63
CA ALA A 402 23.56 -12.08 20.47
C ALA A 402 24.50 -13.12 19.84
N LEU A 403 24.33 -13.41 18.54
CA LEU A 403 25.21 -14.30 17.79
C LEU A 403 26.65 -13.78 17.73
N THR A 404 26.81 -12.47 17.62
CA THR A 404 28.11 -11.83 17.64
C THR A 404 28.82 -11.98 19.00
N PHE A 405 28.08 -11.81 20.08
CA PHE A 405 28.62 -12.03 21.45
C PHE A 405 28.87 -13.51 21.72
N ALA A 406 28.01 -14.41 21.29
CA ALA A 406 28.15 -15.86 21.51
C ALA A 406 29.37 -16.47 20.77
N CYS A 407 29.66 -15.95 19.56
CA CYS A 407 30.73 -16.53 18.73
C CYS A 407 32.16 -16.13 19.12
N ARG A 408 32.41 -15.14 20.04
CA ARG A 408 33.79 -14.66 20.32
C ARG A 408 34.00 -14.03 21.70
N THR A 409 34.43 -14.77 22.63
CA THR A 409 35.05 -14.26 23.90
C THR A 409 36.40 -13.55 23.71
N ARG A 410 37.08 -13.70 22.55
CA ARG A 410 38.32 -12.97 22.19
C ARG A 410 38.06 -11.67 21.41
N TRP A 411 36.82 -11.28 21.26
CA TRP A 411 36.32 -10.32 20.32
C TRP A 411 36.63 -8.84 20.66
N LEU A 412 36.81 -8.50 21.92
CA LEU A 412 37.01 -7.12 22.37
C LEU A 412 38.28 -6.45 21.81
N ARG A 413 39.30 -7.22 21.35
CA ARG A 413 40.56 -6.68 20.83
C ARG A 413 40.56 -6.31 19.33
N GLY A 414 39.61 -6.80 18.57
CA GLY A 414 39.45 -6.50 17.13
C GLY A 414 38.26 -5.62 16.80
N LEU A 415 37.59 -5.05 17.83
CA LEU A 415 36.28 -4.43 17.73
C LEU A 415 36.24 -3.23 16.78
N ALA A 416 37.24 -2.37 16.79
CA ALA A 416 37.29 -1.18 15.93
C ALA A 416 37.31 -1.54 14.43
N GLY A 417 38.13 -2.53 14.05
CA GLY A 417 38.19 -2.96 12.64
C GLY A 417 36.99 -3.80 12.19
N GLN A 418 36.32 -4.50 13.12
CA GLN A 418 35.19 -5.36 12.80
C GLN A 418 33.81 -4.64 12.87
N LEU A 419 33.70 -3.53 13.60
CA LEU A 419 32.52 -2.70 13.67
C LEU A 419 32.50 -1.60 12.61
N LEU A 420 33.65 -1.16 12.11
CA LEU A 420 33.74 -0.19 11.02
C LEU A 420 33.13 -0.73 9.73
N VAL A 421 33.21 -2.04 9.47
CA VAL A 421 32.64 -2.66 8.28
C VAL A 421 31.10 -2.70 8.34
N PRO A 422 30.47 -3.26 9.37
CA PRO A 422 29.01 -3.21 9.53
C PRO A 422 28.49 -1.78 9.59
N ALA A 423 29.20 -0.88 10.29
CA ALA A 423 28.84 0.52 10.34
C ALA A 423 28.90 1.18 8.96
N GLY A 424 29.95 0.90 8.16
CA GLY A 424 30.08 1.37 6.79
C GLY A 424 28.97 0.84 5.88
N ILE A 425 28.62 -0.45 5.98
CA ILE A 425 27.54 -1.05 5.22
C ILE A 425 26.18 -0.46 5.65
N THR A 426 25.95 -0.34 6.96
CA THR A 426 24.73 0.26 7.49
C THR A 426 24.61 1.71 7.05
N LEU A 427 25.69 2.47 7.07
CA LEU A 427 25.74 3.85 6.58
C LEU A 427 25.50 3.90 5.07
N ALA A 428 26.10 3.00 4.28
CA ALA A 428 25.87 2.93 2.84
C ALA A 428 24.41 2.59 2.51
N VAL A 429 23.82 1.62 3.20
CA VAL A 429 22.39 1.27 3.06
C VAL A 429 21.51 2.42 3.51
N ALA A 430 21.86 3.11 4.60
CA ALA A 430 21.14 4.28 5.08
C ALA A 430 21.20 5.46 4.11
N LEU A 431 22.38 5.73 3.54
CA LEU A 431 22.56 6.76 2.50
C LEU A 431 21.74 6.41 1.24
N VAL A 432 21.78 5.14 0.81
CA VAL A 432 21.00 4.68 -0.34
C VAL A 432 19.50 4.78 -0.05
N THR A 433 19.02 4.33 1.11
CA THR A 433 17.60 4.39 1.46
C THR A 433 17.12 5.80 1.77
N GLY A 434 17.94 6.64 2.38
CA GLY A 434 17.66 8.06 2.61
C GLY A 434 17.78 8.92 1.36
N ALA A 435 18.70 8.59 0.44
CA ALA A 435 18.85 9.26 -0.85
C ALA A 435 17.80 8.80 -1.87
N LEU A 436 17.23 7.60 -1.72
CA LEU A 436 16.25 7.07 -2.67
C LEU A 436 15.04 8.00 -2.84
N PRO A 437 14.40 8.54 -1.78
CA PRO A 437 13.34 9.54 -1.91
C PRO A 437 13.80 10.83 -2.62
N LEU A 438 15.01 11.30 -2.32
CA LEU A 438 15.59 12.48 -2.97
C LEU A 438 15.87 12.24 -4.46
N VAL A 439 16.37 11.05 -4.80
CA VAL A 439 16.68 10.65 -6.18
C VAL A 439 15.42 10.40 -6.99
N LEU A 440 14.40 9.77 -6.38
CA LEU A 440 13.13 9.45 -7.02
C LEU A 440 12.18 10.66 -7.07
N GLY A 441 12.45 11.69 -6.27
CA GLY A 441 11.57 12.82 -6.02
C GLY A 441 10.47 12.47 -5.00
N GLU A 442 10.20 13.37 -4.07
CA GLU A 442 9.22 13.16 -2.99
C GLU A 442 7.81 12.85 -3.52
N ALA A 443 7.45 13.45 -4.67
CA ALA A 443 6.17 13.22 -5.33
C ALA A 443 6.03 11.84 -5.99
N VAL A 444 7.14 11.16 -6.30
CA VAL A 444 7.14 9.89 -7.04
C VAL A 444 7.27 8.70 -6.08
N CYS A 445 7.96 8.88 -4.97
CA CYS A 445 8.25 7.80 -4.03
C CYS A 445 6.99 7.14 -3.41
N PRO A 446 5.94 7.89 -3.00
CA PRO A 446 4.70 7.28 -2.51
C PRO A 446 3.90 6.55 -3.59
N VAL A 447 4.18 6.83 -4.86
CA VAL A 447 3.34 6.47 -6.01
C VAL A 447 3.91 5.30 -6.79
N VAL A 448 5.16 4.87 -6.49
CA VAL A 448 5.79 3.75 -7.21
C VAL A 448 5.54 2.45 -6.47
N PRO A 449 4.65 1.59 -6.99
CA PRO A 449 4.14 0.40 -6.28
C PRO A 449 5.23 -0.50 -5.76
N ARG A 450 6.20 -0.84 -6.62
CA ARG A 450 7.27 -1.79 -6.31
C ARG A 450 8.23 -1.36 -5.21
N TYR A 451 8.27 -0.07 -4.89
CA TYR A 451 9.18 0.51 -3.90
C TYR A 451 8.47 0.88 -2.60
N THR A 452 7.18 1.23 -2.69
CA THR A 452 6.38 1.62 -1.52
C THR A 452 6.32 0.51 -0.48
N GLY A 453 6.12 -0.75 -0.91
CA GLY A 453 6.08 -1.92 -0.04
C GLY A 453 7.42 -2.26 0.63
N TRP A 454 8.54 -1.86 0.03
CA TRP A 454 9.89 -2.18 0.52
C TRP A 454 10.55 -1.04 1.29
N LEU A 455 10.25 0.20 0.95
CA LEU A 455 10.98 1.35 1.45
C LEU A 455 10.79 1.53 2.96
N SER A 456 9.56 1.50 3.44
CA SER A 456 9.27 1.68 4.87
C SER A 456 9.85 0.56 5.75
N PRO A 457 9.66 -0.75 5.45
CA PRO A 457 10.34 -1.83 6.17
C PRO A 457 11.87 -1.74 6.09
N LEU A 458 12.42 -1.38 4.93
CA LEU A 458 13.87 -1.27 4.74
C LEU A 458 14.45 -0.14 5.60
N MET A 459 13.83 1.04 5.61
CA MET A 459 14.23 2.15 6.48
C MET A 459 14.19 1.76 7.96
N LEU A 460 13.14 1.05 8.37
CA LEU A 460 12.98 0.59 9.74
C LEU A 460 14.09 -0.40 10.15
N MET A 461 14.31 -1.43 9.34
CA MET A 461 15.31 -2.46 9.61
C MET A 461 16.73 -1.88 9.65
N THR A 462 17.03 -1.01 8.69
CA THR A 462 18.35 -0.34 8.59
C THR A 462 18.56 0.63 9.76
N GLY A 463 17.54 1.42 10.10
CA GLY A 463 17.57 2.33 11.23
C GLY A 463 17.78 1.58 12.56
N THR A 464 17.01 0.51 12.80
CA THR A 464 17.15 -0.32 14.01
C THR A 464 18.55 -0.94 14.10
N ALA A 465 19.07 -1.48 12.99
CA ALA A 465 20.43 -2.03 12.96
C ALA A 465 21.50 -0.96 13.27
N ALA A 466 21.33 0.25 12.74
CA ALA A 466 22.22 1.38 13.03
C ALA A 466 22.16 1.79 14.52
N GLY A 467 20.95 1.89 15.10
CA GLY A 467 20.78 2.22 16.52
C GLY A 467 21.44 1.21 17.44
N VAL A 468 21.19 -0.10 17.22
CA VAL A 468 21.81 -1.17 18.02
C VAL A 468 23.33 -1.18 17.87
N ALA A 469 23.84 -1.08 16.64
CA ALA A 469 25.29 -1.01 16.39
C ALA A 469 25.91 0.22 17.06
N GLY A 470 25.27 1.38 16.98
CA GLY A 470 25.70 2.61 17.64
C GLY A 470 25.83 2.45 19.16
N LEU A 471 24.80 1.88 19.81
CA LEU A 471 24.82 1.61 21.25
C LEU A 471 25.93 0.63 21.65
N VAL A 472 26.14 -0.45 20.87
CA VAL A 472 27.19 -1.43 21.11
C VAL A 472 28.58 -0.79 20.98
N VAL A 473 28.79 0.06 19.98
CA VAL A 473 30.06 0.78 19.78
C VAL A 473 30.33 1.74 20.95
N LEU A 474 29.32 2.51 21.37
CA LEU A 474 29.47 3.43 22.52
C LEU A 474 29.72 2.67 23.85
N ALA A 475 28.98 1.60 24.09
CA ALA A 475 29.20 0.74 25.25
C ALA A 475 30.63 0.16 25.28
N SER A 476 31.14 -0.25 24.09
CA SER A 476 32.52 -0.75 23.97
C SER A 476 33.59 0.32 24.23
N ALA A 477 33.27 1.59 24.00
CA ALA A 477 34.15 2.72 24.28
C ALA A 477 34.19 3.04 25.80
N ALA A 478 33.09 2.74 26.51
CA ALA A 478 32.99 2.98 27.97
C ALA A 478 33.63 1.86 28.84
N LEU A 479 33.86 0.68 28.24
CA LEU A 479 34.45 -0.43 29.00
C LEU A 479 35.98 -0.24 29.22
N PRO A 480 36.51 -0.43 30.44
CA PRO A 480 37.94 -0.34 30.69
C PRO A 480 38.70 -1.41 29.89
N HIS A 481 39.76 -1.00 29.23
CA HIS A 481 40.66 -1.93 28.53
C HIS A 481 41.38 -2.78 29.59
N SER A 482 41.06 -4.07 29.66
CA SER A 482 41.90 -5.02 30.36
C SER A 482 43.26 -5.09 29.64
N ASP A 483 44.32 -4.67 30.34
CA ASP A 483 45.67 -4.73 29.82
C ASP A 483 46.08 -6.21 29.66
N PRO A 484 46.29 -6.70 28.40
CA PRO A 484 46.71 -8.10 28.24
C PRO A 484 48.12 -8.38 28.70
N SER A 485 48.88 -7.36 29.10
CA SER A 485 50.23 -7.47 29.66
C SER A 485 50.26 -7.52 31.18
N ALA A 486 49.10 -7.39 31.88
CA ALA A 486 49.07 -7.60 33.32
C ALA A 486 49.40 -9.06 33.60
N PRO A 487 50.51 -9.35 34.31
CA PRO A 487 50.89 -10.71 34.61
C PRO A 487 49.79 -11.36 35.43
N SER A 488 49.25 -12.50 34.93
CA SER A 488 48.33 -13.33 35.68
C SER A 488 48.98 -13.66 36.99
N GLY A 489 48.49 -13.04 38.08
CA GLY A 489 49.03 -13.26 39.40
C GLY A 489 49.12 -14.75 39.66
N THR A 490 50.33 -15.26 39.71
CA THR A 490 50.65 -16.61 40.17
C THR A 490 50.09 -16.77 41.56
N ARG A 491 48.98 -17.49 41.68
CA ARG A 491 48.54 -18.06 42.95
C ARG A 491 49.71 -18.89 43.50
N ARG A 492 50.49 -18.28 44.37
CA ARG A 492 51.43 -19.04 45.25
C ARG A 492 50.58 -19.98 46.10
N SER A 493 50.55 -21.24 45.68
CA SER A 493 50.11 -22.33 46.52
C SER A 493 51.11 -22.40 47.73
N GLY A 494 50.70 -21.86 48.85
CA GLY A 494 51.40 -22.12 50.10
C GLY A 494 51.32 -23.61 50.40
N ARG A 495 52.41 -24.34 50.16
CA ARG A 495 52.63 -25.64 50.74
C ARG A 495 52.98 -25.35 52.20
N ALA A 496 52.12 -25.72 53.12
CA ALA A 496 52.47 -26.05 54.46
C ALA A 496 53.19 -27.41 54.43
N ALA A 497 54.31 -27.50 55.00
CA ALA A 497 55.04 -28.70 55.36
C ALA A 497 55.33 -28.68 56.86
N PRO A 498 55.68 -29.81 57.43
CA PRO A 498 54.96 -30.59 58.42
C PRO A 498 55.08 -30.11 59.86
#